data_27ee2d778ac04004c201dd3fb9891070
#
_entry.id   27ee2d778ac04004c201dd3fb9891070
#
_cell.length_a   1.000
_cell.length_b   1.000
_cell.length_c   1.000
_cell.angle_alpha   90.00
_cell.angle_beta   90.00
_cell.angle_gamma   90.00
#
_symmetry.space_group_name_H-M   'P 1'
#
loop_
_entity.id
_entity.type
_entity.pdbx_description
1 polymer ?
#
loop_
_entity_poly.entity_id
_entity_poly.type
_entity_poly.pdbx_seq_one_letter_code
_entity_poly.pdbx_strand_id
1 'polypeptide(L)'
;MSDKYTALWVSHSSISAFLECPRGYFLKNIYKDPKTNHKIKLMSPPLALGQAVHEVVESLSEIKTDLRFSEPLLDKFERSWKKLSGKNGGFFDKETEFKYKSRGEEMVRRVIKNPGPLNELAVKINMDLPYYWLSEEDNIILCGKIDWLKYYPDSDSVEIIDFKTSRHEEGEDSLQLPIYNLLVNHCQNREVTALSYWYLDSSDELTPQKVPNLKEAEEKILKIAKRMKLQKSLGKFDCPNGESGCRACRPFESILKGEAEFVGNDDFKADVYVLNKTSTLSEKDSTIL
;
A
#
# COMPACT_ATOMS: atom_id res chain seq x y z
N MET A 1 19.59 20.17 14.31
CA MET A 1 19.21 18.86 14.87
C MET A 1 18.05 18.31 14.05
N SER A 2 18.18 17.08 13.59
CA SER A 2 17.08 16.37 12.91
C SER A 2 15.95 16.12 13.91
N ASP A 3 14.73 16.46 13.54
CA ASP A 3 13.54 16.30 14.39
C ASP A 3 12.47 15.52 13.62
N LYS A 4 12.13 14.32 14.11
CA LYS A 4 11.16 13.45 13.46
C LYS A 4 9.74 14.03 13.33
N TYR A 5 9.39 15.01 14.17
CA TYR A 5 8.07 15.64 14.13
C TYR A 5 7.95 16.68 13.00
N THR A 6 9.07 17.27 12.60
CA THR A 6 9.11 18.22 11.47
C THR A 6 9.63 17.59 10.18
N ALA A 7 10.13 16.36 10.26
CA ALA A 7 10.66 15.63 9.11
C ALA A 7 9.58 15.39 8.02
N LEU A 8 10.04 15.34 6.78
CA LEU A 8 9.23 14.79 5.71
C LEU A 8 9.30 13.26 5.77
N TRP A 9 8.19 12.62 6.08
CA TRP A 9 8.05 11.17 6.02
C TRP A 9 7.63 10.76 4.62
N VAL A 10 8.41 9.87 4.00
CA VAL A 10 8.13 9.32 2.68
C VAL A 10 8.02 7.80 2.74
N SER A 11 7.13 7.23 1.96
CA SER A 11 6.93 5.79 1.81
C SER A 11 6.77 5.45 0.33
N HIS A 12 6.81 4.17 -0.02
CA HIS A 12 6.50 3.73 -1.40
C HIS A 12 5.20 4.37 -1.91
N SER A 13 4.11 4.26 -1.16
CA SER A 13 2.80 4.79 -1.58
C SER A 13 2.78 6.31 -1.76
N SER A 14 3.50 7.07 -0.92
CA SER A 14 3.57 8.54 -1.03
C SER A 14 4.46 8.98 -2.20
N ILE A 15 5.58 8.28 -2.41
CA ILE A 15 6.47 8.51 -3.55
C ILE A 15 5.76 8.21 -4.87
N SER A 16 5.09 7.06 -4.98
CA SER A 16 4.34 6.67 -6.17
C SER A 16 3.23 7.67 -6.48
N ALA A 17 2.46 8.09 -5.48
CA ALA A 17 1.44 9.12 -5.64
C ALA A 17 2.02 10.46 -6.14
N PHE A 18 3.19 10.86 -5.62
CA PHE A 18 3.87 12.08 -6.05
C PHE A 18 4.38 11.99 -7.48
N LEU A 19 4.98 10.87 -7.86
CA LEU A 19 5.48 10.65 -9.22
C LEU A 19 4.35 10.59 -10.25
N GLU A 20 3.20 10.01 -9.88
CA GLU A 20 2.02 9.98 -10.73
C GLU A 20 1.40 11.37 -10.88
N CYS A 21 1.18 12.08 -9.78
CA CYS A 21 0.61 13.43 -9.79
C CYS A 21 0.89 14.17 -8.48
N PRO A 22 1.70 15.25 -8.48
CA PRO A 22 1.93 16.06 -7.27
C PRO A 22 0.64 16.58 -6.63
N ARG A 23 -0.38 16.99 -7.43
CA ARG A 23 -1.70 17.41 -6.91
C ARG A 23 -2.43 16.25 -6.23
N GLY A 24 -2.42 15.06 -6.84
CA GLY A 24 -2.98 13.84 -6.24
C GLY A 24 -2.27 13.48 -4.93
N TYR A 25 -0.95 13.55 -4.90
CA TYR A 25 -0.16 13.38 -3.69
C TYR A 25 -0.54 14.38 -2.60
N PHE A 26 -0.66 15.66 -2.93
CA PHE A 26 -1.08 16.69 -1.97
C PHE A 26 -2.43 16.36 -1.35
N LEU A 27 -3.42 16.07 -2.18
CA LEU A 27 -4.79 15.76 -1.72
C LEU A 27 -4.85 14.51 -0.85
N LYS A 28 -4.10 13.47 -1.23
CA LYS A 28 -4.08 12.18 -0.52
C LYS A 28 -3.26 12.21 0.78
N ASN A 29 -2.13 12.94 0.81
CA ASN A 29 -1.14 12.78 1.88
C ASN A 29 -0.98 14.02 2.78
N ILE A 30 -1.26 15.24 2.28
CA ILE A 30 -1.00 16.49 2.99
C ILE A 30 -2.29 17.21 3.37
N TYR A 31 -3.24 17.29 2.43
CA TYR A 31 -4.49 18.00 2.64
C TYR A 31 -5.26 17.46 3.85
N LYS A 32 -5.86 18.40 4.56
CA LYS A 32 -6.83 18.13 5.63
C LYS A 32 -8.06 18.96 5.39
N ASP A 33 -9.23 18.39 5.56
CA ASP A 33 -10.50 19.12 5.47
C ASP A 33 -10.53 20.24 6.53
N PRO A 34 -10.77 21.50 6.13
CA PRO A 34 -10.81 22.62 7.08
C PRO A 34 -11.86 22.50 8.18
N LYS A 35 -12.93 21.73 7.95
CA LYS A 35 -14.03 21.56 8.89
C LYS A 35 -13.73 20.51 9.97
N THR A 36 -13.11 19.39 9.55
CA THR A 36 -12.84 18.26 10.45
C THR A 36 -11.39 18.21 10.93
N ASN A 37 -10.47 18.89 10.22
CA ASN A 37 -9.02 18.78 10.35
C ASN A 37 -8.49 17.34 10.12
N HIS A 38 -9.28 16.50 9.46
CA HIS A 38 -8.91 15.14 9.09
C HIS A 38 -8.35 15.09 7.65
N LYS A 39 -7.53 14.08 7.37
CA LYS A 39 -7.19 13.72 6.00
C LYS A 39 -8.40 13.13 5.29
N ILE A 40 -8.44 13.28 3.97
CA ILE A 40 -9.44 12.61 3.13
C ILE A 40 -8.86 11.31 2.57
N LYS A 41 -9.67 10.28 2.52
CA LYS A 41 -9.31 8.95 1.98
C LYS A 41 -10.41 8.49 1.02
N LEU A 42 -9.99 7.98 -0.13
CA LEU A 42 -10.91 7.36 -1.08
C LEU A 42 -10.93 5.86 -0.85
N MET A 43 -12.13 5.27 -0.80
CA MET A 43 -12.34 3.83 -0.78
C MET A 43 -12.97 3.37 -2.10
N SER A 44 -12.60 2.18 -2.52
CA SER A 44 -13.11 1.56 -3.75
C SER A 44 -13.05 0.04 -3.63
N PRO A 45 -13.83 -0.72 -4.44
CA PRO A 45 -13.85 -2.18 -4.42
C PRO A 45 -12.46 -2.85 -4.48
N PRO A 46 -11.51 -2.43 -5.35
CA PRO A 46 -10.16 -3.00 -5.35
C PRO A 46 -9.39 -2.75 -4.05
N LEU A 47 -9.54 -1.56 -3.44
CA LEU A 47 -8.88 -1.23 -2.17
C LEU A 47 -9.48 -2.03 -1.00
N ALA A 48 -10.79 -2.21 -0.98
CA ALA A 48 -11.47 -3.05 0.02
C ALA A 48 -11.00 -4.50 -0.08
N LEU A 49 -10.93 -5.07 -1.29
CA LEU A 49 -10.39 -6.41 -1.51
C LEU A 49 -8.95 -6.52 -1.01
N GLY A 50 -8.07 -5.60 -1.41
CA GLY A 50 -6.68 -5.58 -0.98
C GLY A 50 -6.57 -5.53 0.54
N GLN A 51 -7.26 -4.59 1.18
CA GLN A 51 -7.25 -4.43 2.63
C GLN A 51 -7.72 -5.70 3.36
N ALA A 52 -8.81 -6.34 2.91
CA ALA A 52 -9.33 -7.55 3.55
C ALA A 52 -8.35 -8.73 3.46
N VAL A 53 -7.75 -8.95 2.29
CA VAL A 53 -6.80 -10.06 2.09
C VAL A 53 -5.49 -9.80 2.84
N HIS A 54 -4.93 -8.60 2.77
CA HIS A 54 -3.71 -8.23 3.50
C HIS A 54 -3.89 -8.36 5.03
N GLU A 55 -5.03 -7.90 5.59
CA GLU A 55 -5.33 -8.06 7.01
C GLU A 55 -5.25 -9.54 7.45
N VAL A 56 -5.69 -10.47 6.60
CA VAL A 56 -5.62 -11.91 6.89
C VAL A 56 -4.19 -12.41 6.83
N VAL A 57 -3.49 -12.22 5.69
CA VAL A 57 -2.17 -12.85 5.50
C VAL A 57 -1.08 -12.21 6.36
N GLU A 58 -1.09 -10.89 6.53
CA GLU A 58 -0.14 -10.19 7.39
C GLU A 58 -0.34 -10.51 8.88
N SER A 59 -1.60 -10.78 9.32
CA SER A 59 -1.87 -11.18 10.70
C SER A 59 -1.13 -12.45 11.11
N LEU A 60 -0.71 -13.28 10.16
CA LEU A 60 0.03 -14.50 10.44
C LEU A 60 1.46 -14.23 10.91
N SER A 61 2.03 -13.05 10.61
CA SER A 61 3.35 -12.63 11.11
C SER A 61 3.41 -12.44 12.62
N GLU A 62 2.25 -12.23 13.26
CA GLU A 62 2.11 -12.08 14.72
C GLU A 62 2.01 -13.44 15.43
N ILE A 63 1.87 -14.55 14.71
CA ILE A 63 1.58 -15.87 15.23
C ILE A 63 2.79 -16.77 15.02
N LYS A 64 3.10 -17.62 16.03
CA LYS A 64 4.14 -18.63 15.90
C LYS A 64 3.85 -19.56 14.71
N THR A 65 4.89 -19.96 13.98
CA THR A 65 4.78 -20.71 12.73
C THR A 65 3.85 -21.90 12.82
N ASP A 66 3.96 -22.71 13.87
CA ASP A 66 3.15 -23.91 14.12
C ASP A 66 1.67 -23.63 14.44
N LEU A 67 1.34 -22.40 14.79
CA LEU A 67 -0.02 -21.99 15.17
C LEU A 67 -0.72 -21.11 14.12
N ARG A 68 -0.02 -20.70 13.04
CA ARG A 68 -0.56 -19.74 12.05
C ARG A 68 -1.87 -20.17 11.42
N PHE A 69 -2.03 -21.46 11.19
CA PHE A 69 -3.21 -22.03 10.55
C PHE A 69 -4.17 -22.73 11.52
N SER A 70 -4.00 -22.52 12.83
CA SER A 70 -4.88 -23.09 13.86
C SER A 70 -6.28 -22.49 13.82
N GLU A 71 -6.42 -21.23 13.41
CA GLU A 71 -7.69 -20.59 13.15
C GLU A 71 -7.99 -20.59 11.64
N PRO A 72 -9.22 -20.92 11.21
CA PRO A 72 -9.57 -20.89 9.79
C PRO A 72 -9.41 -19.50 9.17
N LEU A 73 -8.56 -19.38 8.14
CA LEU A 73 -8.29 -18.10 7.49
C LEU A 73 -9.53 -17.50 6.80
N LEU A 74 -10.48 -18.34 6.36
CA LEU A 74 -11.74 -17.85 5.80
C LEU A 74 -12.59 -17.15 6.85
N ASP A 75 -12.55 -17.58 8.12
CA ASP A 75 -13.27 -16.90 9.19
C ASP A 75 -12.61 -15.53 9.52
N LYS A 76 -11.27 -15.47 9.44
CA LYS A 76 -10.54 -14.19 9.53
C LYS A 76 -10.94 -13.26 8.38
N PHE A 77 -11.00 -13.79 7.14
CA PHE A 77 -11.39 -13.02 5.98
C PHE A 77 -12.83 -12.50 6.10
N GLU A 78 -13.78 -13.34 6.55
CA GLU A 78 -15.17 -12.93 6.74
C GLU A 78 -15.30 -11.78 7.76
N ARG A 79 -14.54 -11.83 8.86
CA ARG A 79 -14.51 -10.74 9.84
C ARG A 79 -13.93 -9.45 9.28
N SER A 80 -12.84 -9.54 8.49
CA SER A 80 -12.25 -8.39 7.82
C SER A 80 -13.20 -7.81 6.77
N TRP A 81 -13.79 -8.69 5.93
CA TRP A 81 -14.74 -8.28 4.89
C TRP A 81 -15.97 -7.57 5.45
N LYS A 82 -16.50 -8.04 6.58
CA LYS A 82 -17.67 -7.42 7.23
C LYS A 82 -17.48 -5.94 7.54
N LYS A 83 -16.25 -5.49 7.83
CA LYS A 83 -15.94 -4.07 8.07
C LYS A 83 -16.00 -3.25 6.77
N LEU A 84 -15.82 -3.91 5.63
CA LEU A 84 -15.68 -3.31 4.29
C LEU A 84 -16.87 -3.59 3.37
N SER A 85 -17.94 -4.22 3.88
CA SER A 85 -19.13 -4.55 3.09
C SER A 85 -19.93 -3.30 2.72
N GLY A 86 -20.66 -3.37 1.61
CA GLY A 86 -21.52 -2.30 1.13
C GLY A 86 -20.74 -1.02 0.85
N LYS A 87 -21.30 0.13 1.20
CA LYS A 87 -20.71 1.44 0.93
C LYS A 87 -19.35 1.66 1.59
N ASN A 88 -19.09 1.03 2.75
CA ASN A 88 -17.79 1.13 3.42
C ASN A 88 -16.63 0.63 2.54
N GLY A 89 -16.87 -0.33 1.67
CA GLY A 89 -15.92 -0.85 0.68
C GLY A 89 -16.06 -0.24 -0.71
N GLY A 90 -16.96 0.73 -0.88
CA GLY A 90 -17.25 1.34 -2.19
C GLY A 90 -18.19 0.51 -3.07
N PHE A 91 -18.97 -0.41 -2.48
CA PHE A 91 -19.92 -1.25 -3.22
C PHE A 91 -21.31 -0.59 -3.26
N PHE A 92 -21.81 -0.32 -4.47
CA PHE A 92 -23.13 0.26 -4.69
C PHE A 92 -24.19 -0.78 -5.09
N ASP A 93 -23.77 -2.00 -5.37
CA ASP A 93 -24.65 -3.13 -5.67
C ASP A 93 -24.08 -4.45 -5.16
N LYS A 94 -24.97 -5.38 -4.84
CA LYS A 94 -24.63 -6.68 -4.25
C LYS A 94 -23.86 -7.59 -5.22
N GLU A 95 -24.05 -7.44 -6.51
CA GLU A 95 -23.40 -8.27 -7.53
C GLU A 95 -21.90 -7.94 -7.59
N THR A 96 -21.56 -6.65 -7.62
CA THR A 96 -20.18 -6.19 -7.58
C THR A 96 -19.52 -6.61 -6.27
N GLU A 97 -20.19 -6.40 -5.12
CA GLU A 97 -19.66 -6.82 -3.82
C GLU A 97 -19.39 -8.33 -3.78
N PHE A 98 -20.35 -9.15 -4.24
CA PHE A 98 -20.19 -10.60 -4.30
C PHE A 98 -19.00 -11.03 -5.14
N LYS A 99 -18.80 -10.43 -6.32
CA LYS A 99 -17.65 -10.72 -7.20
C LYS A 99 -16.31 -10.45 -6.51
N TYR A 100 -16.20 -9.33 -5.82
CA TYR A 100 -14.96 -8.98 -5.10
C TYR A 100 -14.75 -9.86 -3.87
N LYS A 101 -15.80 -10.14 -3.10
CA LYS A 101 -15.75 -11.05 -1.95
C LYS A 101 -15.32 -12.45 -2.35
N SER A 102 -15.97 -13.05 -3.36
CA SER A 102 -15.62 -14.38 -3.87
C SER A 102 -14.18 -14.45 -4.34
N ARG A 103 -13.70 -13.40 -5.02
CA ARG A 103 -12.31 -13.31 -5.46
C ARG A 103 -11.33 -13.27 -4.26
N GLY A 104 -11.66 -12.55 -3.18
CA GLY A 104 -10.86 -12.55 -1.95
C GLY A 104 -10.86 -13.91 -1.24
N GLU A 105 -12.02 -14.58 -1.19
CA GLU A 105 -12.11 -15.94 -0.66
C GLU A 105 -11.25 -16.93 -1.47
N GLU A 106 -11.21 -16.82 -2.79
CA GLU A 106 -10.37 -17.66 -3.66
C GLU A 106 -8.89 -17.43 -3.38
N MET A 107 -8.44 -16.19 -3.19
CA MET A 107 -7.06 -15.88 -2.78
C MET A 107 -6.73 -16.52 -1.44
N VAL A 108 -7.60 -16.41 -0.43
CA VAL A 108 -7.40 -17.01 0.88
C VAL A 108 -7.40 -18.54 0.80
N ARG A 109 -8.26 -19.16 -0.02
CA ARG A 109 -8.27 -20.61 -0.26
C ARG A 109 -6.98 -21.07 -0.94
N ARG A 110 -6.42 -20.27 -1.85
CA ARG A 110 -5.11 -20.53 -2.47
C ARG A 110 -4.01 -20.56 -1.43
N VAL A 111 -3.97 -19.59 -0.53
CA VAL A 111 -3.03 -19.54 0.60
C VAL A 111 -3.17 -20.76 1.52
N ILE A 112 -4.40 -21.19 1.83
CA ILE A 112 -4.65 -22.39 2.66
C ILE A 112 -4.12 -23.65 1.97
N LYS A 113 -4.34 -23.78 0.67
CA LYS A 113 -3.89 -24.92 -0.11
C LYS A 113 -2.38 -24.96 -0.32
N ASN A 114 -1.80 -23.80 -0.59
CA ASN A 114 -0.38 -23.61 -0.89
C ASN A 114 0.18 -22.50 0.01
N PRO A 115 0.45 -22.77 1.31
CA PRO A 115 0.84 -21.73 2.27
C PRO A 115 2.23 -21.15 2.01
N GLY A 116 3.10 -21.87 1.27
CA GLY A 116 4.41 -21.39 0.88
C GLY A 116 5.18 -20.79 2.07
N PRO A 117 5.70 -19.55 1.92
CA PRO A 117 6.51 -18.91 2.96
C PRO A 117 5.76 -18.64 4.26
N LEU A 118 4.43 -18.64 4.25
CA LEU A 118 3.62 -18.44 5.45
C LEU A 118 3.67 -19.63 6.42
N ASN A 119 4.09 -20.80 5.96
CA ASN A 119 4.30 -21.99 6.78
C ASN A 119 5.77 -22.17 7.23
N GLU A 120 6.62 -21.19 6.92
CA GLU A 120 8.03 -21.21 7.24
C GLU A 120 8.39 -20.16 8.29
N LEU A 121 9.63 -20.21 8.81
CA LEU A 121 10.09 -19.22 9.77
C LEU A 121 10.07 -17.81 9.18
N ALA A 122 9.72 -16.85 9.99
CA ALA A 122 9.66 -15.44 9.59
C ALA A 122 10.29 -14.54 10.65
N VAL A 123 10.81 -13.41 10.21
CA VAL A 123 11.31 -12.34 11.06
C VAL A 123 10.24 -11.25 11.17
N LYS A 124 10.02 -10.76 12.37
CA LYS A 124 9.24 -9.56 12.63
C LYS A 124 10.18 -8.42 13.02
N ILE A 125 10.05 -7.28 12.37
CA ILE A 125 10.72 -6.05 12.82
C ILE A 125 9.91 -5.50 14.00
N ASN A 126 10.56 -5.29 15.15
CA ASN A 126 9.91 -4.81 16.37
C ASN A 126 9.67 -3.28 16.33
N MET A 127 9.00 -2.82 15.29
CA MET A 127 8.58 -1.44 15.09
C MET A 127 7.19 -1.44 14.48
N ASP A 128 6.27 -0.64 15.03
CA ASP A 128 4.90 -0.52 14.48
C ASP A 128 4.92 -0.04 13.02
N LEU A 129 5.83 0.90 12.73
CA LEU A 129 6.12 1.38 11.40
C LEU A 129 7.65 1.44 11.24
N PRO A 130 8.28 0.48 10.55
CA PRO A 130 9.70 0.54 10.23
C PRO A 130 10.08 1.84 9.54
N TYR A 131 11.14 2.49 10.02
CA TYR A 131 11.65 3.73 9.44
C TYR A 131 13.12 3.95 9.76
N TYR A 132 13.80 4.75 8.94
CA TYR A 132 15.12 5.29 9.22
C TYR A 132 15.29 6.68 8.59
N TRP A 133 16.31 7.40 9.04
CA TRP A 133 16.68 8.69 8.46
C TRP A 133 17.32 8.49 7.09
N LEU A 134 16.58 8.75 6.02
CA LEU A 134 17.10 8.74 4.66
C LEU A 134 18.10 9.90 4.44
N SER A 135 17.87 11.03 5.11
CA SER A 135 18.79 12.15 5.20
C SER A 135 18.48 12.96 6.45
N GLU A 136 19.39 12.97 7.42
CA GLU A 136 19.26 13.82 8.61
C GLU A 136 19.44 15.29 8.24
N GLU A 137 20.39 15.61 7.35
CA GLU A 137 20.65 16.97 6.87
C GLU A 137 19.40 17.57 6.21
N ASP A 138 18.73 16.79 5.37
CA ASP A 138 17.51 17.23 4.69
C ASP A 138 16.25 17.03 5.54
N ASN A 139 16.33 16.49 6.76
CA ASN A 139 15.21 16.17 7.62
C ASN A 139 14.16 15.31 6.88
N ILE A 140 14.59 14.17 6.29
CA ILE A 140 13.78 13.23 5.52
C ILE A 140 13.87 11.83 6.14
N ILE A 141 12.73 11.22 6.40
CA ILE A 141 12.60 9.86 6.91
C ILE A 141 11.95 8.98 5.84
N LEU A 142 12.53 7.81 5.58
CA LEU A 142 11.91 6.75 4.81
C LEU A 142 11.20 5.80 5.77
N CYS A 143 9.94 5.46 5.47
CA CYS A 143 9.15 4.53 6.26
C CYS A 143 8.32 3.60 5.38
N GLY A 144 7.87 2.48 5.95
CA GLY A 144 6.98 1.55 5.26
C GLY A 144 6.69 0.32 6.10
N LYS A 145 5.56 -0.31 5.83
CA LYS A 145 5.19 -1.60 6.40
C LYS A 145 5.62 -2.67 5.40
N ILE A 146 6.39 -3.65 5.87
CA ILE A 146 6.80 -4.81 5.10
C ILE A 146 5.78 -5.91 5.35
N ASP A 147 5.25 -6.52 4.29
CA ASP A 147 4.20 -7.52 4.40
C ASP A 147 4.73 -8.80 5.04
N TRP A 148 5.90 -9.29 4.59
CA TRP A 148 6.48 -10.53 5.08
C TRP A 148 8.00 -10.58 4.93
N LEU A 149 8.67 -11.11 5.97
CA LEU A 149 10.10 -11.45 5.95
C LEU A 149 10.26 -12.94 6.24
N LYS A 150 10.49 -13.75 5.19
CA LYS A 150 10.85 -15.15 5.33
C LYS A 150 12.27 -15.26 5.87
N TYR A 151 12.50 -16.18 6.81
CA TYR A 151 13.80 -16.40 7.44
C TYR A 151 14.46 -17.68 6.95
N TYR A 152 15.73 -17.60 6.61
CA TYR A 152 16.59 -18.72 6.22
C TYR A 152 17.59 -19.01 7.35
N PRO A 153 17.36 -20.09 8.18
CA PRO A 153 18.22 -20.39 9.32
C PRO A 153 19.67 -20.70 8.96
N ASP A 154 19.88 -21.42 7.85
CA ASP A 154 21.20 -21.89 7.44
C ASP A 154 22.16 -20.75 7.07
N SER A 155 21.65 -19.65 6.58
CA SER A 155 22.42 -18.47 6.17
C SER A 155 22.22 -17.25 7.07
N ASP A 156 21.36 -17.34 8.08
CA ASP A 156 20.91 -16.21 8.91
C ASP A 156 20.50 -14.99 8.07
N SER A 157 19.76 -15.24 7.00
CA SER A 157 19.33 -14.23 6.03
C SER A 157 17.80 -14.18 5.89
N VAL A 158 17.32 -13.17 5.16
CA VAL A 158 15.88 -12.98 4.95
C VAL A 158 15.55 -12.76 3.48
N GLU A 159 14.32 -13.17 3.10
CA GLU A 159 13.66 -12.79 1.85
C GLU A 159 12.50 -11.85 2.16
N ILE A 160 12.43 -10.74 1.42
CA ILE A 160 11.29 -9.83 1.47
C ILE A 160 10.24 -10.33 0.49
N ILE A 161 9.02 -10.52 0.98
CA ILE A 161 7.89 -10.93 0.16
C ILE A 161 6.79 -9.90 0.31
N ASP A 162 6.31 -9.38 -0.82
CA ASP A 162 5.19 -8.46 -0.90
C ASP A 162 3.99 -9.16 -1.56
N PHE A 163 2.85 -9.12 -0.88
CA PHE A 163 1.62 -9.75 -1.37
C PHE A 163 0.88 -8.84 -2.34
N LYS A 164 0.44 -9.41 -3.45
CA LYS A 164 -0.32 -8.70 -4.48
C LYS A 164 -1.70 -9.29 -4.67
N THR A 165 -2.71 -8.45 -4.53
CA THR A 165 -4.12 -8.77 -4.79
C THR A 165 -4.60 -8.23 -6.13
N SER A 166 -3.74 -7.49 -6.86
CA SER A 166 -4.00 -7.01 -8.20
C SER A 166 -3.90 -8.14 -9.24
N ARG A 167 -4.59 -7.96 -10.37
CA ARG A 167 -4.45 -8.85 -11.55
C ARG A 167 -3.26 -8.49 -12.42
N HIS A 168 -2.67 -7.33 -12.21
CA HIS A 168 -1.56 -6.83 -13.00
C HIS A 168 -0.27 -7.00 -12.20
N GLU A 169 0.76 -7.41 -12.90
CA GLU A 169 2.11 -7.46 -12.35
C GLU A 169 2.66 -6.06 -12.11
N GLU A 170 3.51 -5.96 -11.10
CA GLU A 170 4.25 -4.72 -10.84
C GLU A 170 5.23 -4.46 -12.00
N GLY A 171 5.33 -3.18 -12.39
CA GLY A 171 6.28 -2.79 -13.42
C GLY A 171 7.73 -2.91 -12.94
N GLU A 172 8.65 -3.17 -13.88
CA GLU A 172 10.09 -3.30 -13.60
C GLU A 172 10.69 -2.07 -12.88
N ASP A 173 10.11 -0.89 -13.09
CA ASP A 173 10.56 0.36 -12.47
C ASP A 173 9.96 0.62 -11.07
N SER A 174 9.20 -0.34 -10.52
CA SER A 174 8.59 -0.21 -9.18
C SER A 174 9.65 0.06 -8.12
N LEU A 175 9.40 1.06 -7.28
CA LEU A 175 10.26 1.40 -6.15
C LEU A 175 9.89 0.66 -4.86
N GLN A 176 8.90 -0.23 -4.88
CA GLN A 176 8.39 -0.86 -3.66
C GLN A 176 9.42 -1.77 -3.02
N LEU A 177 9.89 -2.79 -3.72
CA LEU A 177 10.90 -3.70 -3.19
C LEU A 177 12.25 -3.02 -2.94
N PRO A 178 12.76 -2.08 -3.77
CA PRO A 178 13.89 -1.24 -3.41
C PRO A 178 13.73 -0.49 -2.09
N ILE A 179 12.57 0.12 -1.83
CA ILE A 179 12.28 0.80 -0.56
C ILE A 179 12.23 -0.19 0.59
N TYR A 180 11.59 -1.34 0.42
CA TYR A 180 11.53 -2.37 1.46
C TYR A 180 12.91 -2.94 1.77
N ASN A 181 13.75 -3.15 0.76
CA ASN A 181 15.12 -3.60 0.94
C ASN A 181 15.93 -2.61 1.78
N LEU A 182 15.83 -1.30 1.50
CA LEU A 182 16.45 -0.27 2.32
C LEU A 182 15.94 -0.30 3.77
N LEU A 183 14.63 -0.36 3.97
CA LEU A 183 14.03 -0.40 5.31
C LEU A 183 14.51 -1.62 6.10
N VAL A 184 14.50 -2.81 5.49
CA VAL A 184 14.93 -4.05 6.16
C VAL A 184 16.40 -4.00 6.53
N ASN A 185 17.27 -3.50 5.65
CA ASN A 185 18.70 -3.36 5.95
C ASN A 185 18.99 -2.36 7.07
N HIS A 186 18.16 -1.32 7.25
CA HIS A 186 18.34 -0.32 8.31
C HIS A 186 17.60 -0.66 9.62
N CYS A 187 16.56 -1.49 9.58
CA CYS A 187 15.70 -1.75 10.73
C CYS A 187 15.96 -3.12 11.39
N GLN A 188 16.81 -3.97 10.81
CA GLN A 188 17.23 -5.26 11.38
C GLN A 188 18.62 -5.63 10.84
N ASN A 189 19.27 -6.68 11.37
CA ASN A 189 20.70 -6.98 11.12
C ASN A 189 20.93 -8.12 10.10
N ARG A 190 19.91 -8.84 9.64
CA ARG A 190 20.07 -9.96 8.71
C ARG A 190 20.19 -9.47 7.30
N GLU A 191 21.04 -10.13 6.51
CA GLU A 191 21.19 -9.83 5.10
C GLU A 191 19.91 -10.15 4.32
N VAL A 192 19.51 -9.26 3.42
CA VAL A 192 18.45 -9.52 2.45
C VAL A 192 19.04 -10.21 1.23
N THR A 193 18.77 -11.50 1.07
CA THR A 193 19.31 -12.32 -0.02
C THR A 193 18.34 -12.51 -1.17
N ALA A 194 17.04 -12.28 -0.95
CA ALA A 194 16.02 -12.43 -1.98
C ALA A 194 14.87 -11.43 -1.80
N LEU A 195 14.23 -11.12 -2.92
CA LEU A 195 13.03 -10.30 -3.01
C LEU A 195 12.02 -11.00 -3.90
N SER A 196 10.75 -11.01 -3.51
CA SER A 196 9.70 -11.65 -4.32
C SER A 196 8.37 -10.90 -4.21
N TYR A 197 7.57 -11.00 -5.27
CA TYR A 197 6.13 -10.75 -5.22
C TYR A 197 5.38 -12.07 -5.11
N TRP A 198 4.26 -12.06 -4.40
CA TRP A 198 3.31 -13.17 -4.44
C TRP A 198 1.95 -12.67 -4.89
N TYR A 199 1.60 -12.99 -6.14
CA TYR A 199 0.33 -12.61 -6.77
C TYR A 199 -0.77 -13.58 -6.36
N LEU A 200 -1.45 -13.31 -5.25
CA LEU A 200 -2.44 -14.18 -4.61
C LEU A 200 -3.66 -14.49 -5.50
N ASP A 201 -3.97 -13.62 -6.46
CA ASP A 201 -5.08 -13.83 -7.41
C ASP A 201 -4.74 -14.86 -8.49
N SER A 202 -3.48 -15.03 -8.85
CA SER A 202 -3.09 -15.77 -10.06
C SER A 202 -2.03 -16.85 -9.87
N SER A 203 -1.21 -16.79 -8.81
CA SER A 203 -0.06 -17.68 -8.65
C SER A 203 -0.04 -18.41 -7.31
N ASP A 204 0.35 -19.68 -7.35
CA ASP A 204 0.64 -20.49 -6.16
C ASP A 204 2.11 -20.33 -5.71
N GLU A 205 2.94 -19.70 -6.54
CA GLU A 205 4.39 -19.57 -6.34
C GLU A 205 4.81 -18.10 -6.26
N LEU A 206 5.95 -17.87 -5.61
CA LEU A 206 6.58 -16.56 -5.57
C LEU A 206 7.14 -16.20 -6.95
N THR A 207 7.11 -14.92 -7.28
CA THR A 207 7.76 -14.34 -8.46
C THR A 207 9.04 -13.61 -8.02
N PRO A 208 10.23 -14.24 -8.13
CA PRO A 208 11.48 -13.67 -7.69
C PRO A 208 11.81 -12.38 -8.43
N GLN A 209 12.40 -11.43 -7.71
CA GLN A 209 12.83 -10.14 -8.23
C GLN A 209 14.34 -9.96 -8.00
N LYS A 210 14.97 -9.18 -8.87
CA LYS A 210 16.39 -8.85 -8.71
C LYS A 210 16.59 -8.00 -7.45
N VAL A 211 17.57 -8.39 -6.62
CA VAL A 211 17.98 -7.57 -5.48
C VAL A 211 18.69 -6.31 -6.02
N PRO A 212 18.15 -5.09 -5.75
CA PRO A 212 18.74 -3.86 -6.26
C PRO A 212 20.03 -3.50 -5.52
N ASN A 213 20.88 -2.71 -6.15
CA ASN A 213 21.98 -2.07 -5.45
C ASN A 213 21.42 -1.05 -4.44
N LEU A 214 21.74 -1.25 -3.16
CA LEU A 214 21.21 -0.41 -2.05
C LEU A 214 21.56 1.06 -2.24
N LYS A 215 22.81 1.37 -2.60
CA LYS A 215 23.28 2.75 -2.75
C LYS A 215 22.55 3.47 -3.89
N GLU A 216 22.41 2.81 -5.05
CA GLU A 216 21.70 3.37 -6.18
C GLU A 216 20.22 3.60 -5.88
N ALA A 217 19.59 2.64 -5.16
CA ALA A 217 18.21 2.76 -4.71
C ALA A 217 18.03 3.94 -3.76
N GLU A 218 18.91 4.07 -2.77
CA GLU A 218 18.89 5.16 -1.80
C GLU A 218 19.06 6.53 -2.45
N GLU A 219 20.06 6.68 -3.35
CA GLU A 219 20.28 7.92 -4.10
C GLU A 219 19.06 8.31 -4.95
N LYS A 220 18.45 7.33 -5.64
CA LYS A 220 17.24 7.54 -6.45
C LYS A 220 16.07 8.01 -5.58
N ILE A 221 15.82 7.33 -4.46
CA ILE A 221 14.72 7.63 -3.53
C ILE A 221 14.94 8.98 -2.85
N LEU A 222 16.16 9.27 -2.38
CA LEU A 222 16.51 10.54 -1.78
C LEU A 222 16.29 11.71 -2.75
N LYS A 223 16.69 11.57 -4.01
CA LYS A 223 16.46 12.58 -5.05
C LYS A 223 14.97 12.91 -5.22
N ILE A 224 14.11 11.88 -5.21
CA ILE A 224 12.65 12.07 -5.29
C ILE A 224 12.15 12.75 -4.02
N ALA A 225 12.55 12.29 -2.85
CA ALA A 225 12.14 12.85 -1.56
C ALA A 225 12.53 14.33 -1.39
N LYS A 226 13.71 14.73 -1.87
CA LYS A 226 14.14 16.15 -1.91
C LYS A 226 13.20 16.98 -2.80
N ARG A 227 12.77 16.47 -3.94
CA ARG A 227 11.78 17.15 -4.81
C ARG A 227 10.42 17.28 -4.10
N MET A 228 9.96 16.23 -3.40
CA MET A 228 8.74 16.28 -2.60
C MET A 228 8.84 17.35 -1.52
N LYS A 229 9.97 17.41 -0.80
CA LYS A 229 10.22 18.41 0.24
C LYS A 229 10.22 19.83 -0.32
N LEU A 230 10.87 20.06 -1.46
CA LEU A 230 10.88 21.35 -2.13
C LEU A 230 9.47 21.78 -2.54
N GLN A 231 8.68 20.91 -3.16
CA GLN A 231 7.30 21.25 -3.52
C GLN A 231 6.42 21.53 -2.30
N LYS A 232 6.62 20.78 -1.20
CA LYS A 232 5.94 21.04 0.06
C LYS A 232 6.30 22.42 0.63
N SER A 233 7.57 22.83 0.61
CA SER A 233 8.00 24.13 1.10
C SER A 233 7.50 25.30 0.25
N LEU A 234 7.35 25.08 -1.07
CA LEU A 234 6.81 26.08 -2.00
C LEU A 234 5.28 26.15 -2.00
N GLY A 235 4.61 25.17 -1.39
CA GLY A 235 3.15 25.05 -1.45
C GLY A 235 2.60 24.79 -2.87
N LYS A 236 3.44 24.30 -3.80
CA LYS A 236 3.10 24.10 -5.20
C LYS A 236 2.98 22.61 -5.53
N PHE A 237 1.77 22.20 -5.89
CA PHE A 237 1.44 20.81 -6.25
C PHE A 237 0.59 20.79 -7.52
N ASP A 238 1.24 21.03 -8.66
CA ASP A 238 0.54 21.12 -9.94
C ASP A 238 0.28 19.73 -10.52
N CYS A 239 -0.86 19.57 -11.20
CA CYS A 239 -1.13 18.37 -11.98
C CYS A 239 -0.38 18.44 -13.32
N PRO A 240 0.27 17.34 -13.78
CA PRO A 240 0.89 17.31 -15.12
C PRO A 240 -0.08 17.65 -16.26
N ASN A 241 -1.39 17.37 -16.08
CA ASN A 241 -2.44 17.69 -17.07
C ASN A 241 -3.08 19.08 -16.85
N GLY A 242 -2.43 19.96 -16.09
CA GLY A 242 -2.91 21.30 -15.81
C GLY A 242 -4.18 21.35 -14.96
N GLU A 243 -5.03 22.35 -15.20
CA GLU A 243 -6.24 22.60 -14.41
C GLU A 243 -7.29 21.49 -14.53
N SER A 244 -7.38 20.83 -15.69
CA SER A 244 -8.34 19.74 -15.92
C SER A 244 -8.13 18.53 -15.02
N GLY A 245 -6.96 18.42 -14.39
CA GLY A 245 -6.61 17.29 -13.54
C GLY A 245 -6.36 15.98 -14.30
N CYS A 246 -5.91 14.96 -13.61
CA CYS A 246 -5.67 13.62 -14.14
C CYS A 246 -6.40 12.56 -13.31
N ARG A 247 -6.30 11.29 -13.74
CA ARG A 247 -6.92 10.14 -13.03
C ARG A 247 -6.53 10.04 -11.56
N ALA A 248 -5.36 10.54 -11.15
CA ALA A 248 -4.89 10.46 -9.77
C ALA A 248 -5.46 11.57 -8.87
N CYS A 249 -5.69 12.78 -9.38
CA CYS A 249 -6.18 13.90 -8.57
C CYS A 249 -7.70 14.11 -8.67
N ARG A 250 -8.33 13.87 -9.84
CA ARG A 250 -9.78 14.07 -10.03
C ARG A 250 -10.66 13.39 -8.99
N PRO A 251 -10.41 12.12 -8.57
CA PRO A 251 -11.22 11.47 -7.55
C PRO A 251 -11.24 12.23 -6.22
N PHE A 252 -10.10 12.79 -5.81
CA PHE A 252 -10.01 13.61 -4.60
C PHE A 252 -10.62 15.00 -4.78
N GLU A 253 -10.50 15.57 -5.97
CA GLU A 253 -11.17 16.85 -6.31
C GLU A 253 -12.69 16.71 -6.28
N SER A 254 -13.23 15.56 -6.69
CA SER A 254 -14.66 15.26 -6.55
C SER A 254 -15.12 15.23 -5.08
N ILE A 255 -14.27 14.77 -4.15
CA ILE A 255 -14.56 14.88 -2.71
C ILE A 255 -14.69 16.34 -2.31
N LEU A 256 -13.74 17.19 -2.73
CA LEU A 256 -13.75 18.63 -2.40
C LEU A 256 -14.96 19.38 -2.99
N LYS A 257 -15.47 18.90 -4.13
CA LYS A 257 -16.68 19.44 -4.77
C LYS A 257 -17.98 18.94 -4.14
N GLY A 258 -17.91 18.00 -3.18
CA GLY A 258 -19.09 17.39 -2.58
C GLY A 258 -19.77 16.34 -3.47
N GLU A 259 -19.08 15.82 -4.48
CA GLU A 259 -19.58 14.80 -5.43
C GLU A 259 -19.36 13.36 -4.92
N ALA A 260 -18.69 13.19 -3.77
CA ALA A 260 -18.43 11.93 -3.13
C ALA A 260 -19.26 11.74 -1.85
N GLU A 261 -19.59 10.51 -1.51
CA GLU A 261 -20.33 10.18 -0.30
C GLU A 261 -19.36 9.85 0.84
N PHE A 262 -19.56 10.50 2.00
CA PHE A 262 -18.84 10.17 3.23
C PHE A 262 -19.40 8.88 3.83
N VAL A 263 -18.51 7.92 4.14
CA VAL A 263 -18.91 6.60 4.66
C VAL A 263 -18.38 6.30 6.07
N GLY A 264 -17.57 7.16 6.65
CA GLY A 264 -17.06 7.01 8.02
C GLY A 264 -15.61 7.46 8.16
N ASN A 265 -15.03 7.12 9.30
CA ASN A 265 -13.62 7.39 9.58
C ASN A 265 -12.84 6.07 9.64
N ASP A 266 -11.58 6.11 9.20
CA ASP A 266 -10.67 4.99 9.42
C ASP A 266 -10.02 5.05 10.82
N ASP A 267 -9.23 4.03 11.17
CA ASP A 267 -8.54 3.92 12.47
C ASP A 267 -7.58 5.10 12.75
N PHE A 268 -7.16 5.82 11.71
CA PHE A 268 -6.29 7.00 11.79
C PHE A 268 -7.07 8.31 11.75
N LYS A 269 -8.40 8.26 11.91
CA LYS A 269 -9.31 9.42 11.85
C LYS A 269 -9.33 10.14 10.49
N ALA A 270 -8.95 9.46 9.39
CA ALA A 270 -9.17 10.03 8.07
C ALA A 270 -10.65 9.89 7.69
N ASP A 271 -11.19 10.94 7.06
CA ASP A 271 -12.55 10.93 6.53
C ASP A 271 -12.58 10.09 5.24
N VAL A 272 -13.32 8.97 5.27
CA VAL A 272 -13.38 8.01 4.15
C VAL A 272 -14.57 8.35 3.26
N TYR A 273 -14.29 8.44 1.97
CA TYR A 273 -15.27 8.75 0.94
C TYR A 273 -15.31 7.68 -0.14
N VAL A 274 -16.46 7.56 -0.79
CA VAL A 274 -16.67 6.75 -1.99
C VAL A 274 -17.23 7.63 -3.11
N LEU A 275 -16.79 7.40 -4.34
CA LEU A 275 -17.31 8.14 -5.49
C LEU A 275 -18.68 7.57 -5.89
N ASN A 276 -19.66 8.44 -6.13
CA ASN A 276 -20.95 8.05 -6.67
C ASN A 276 -20.80 7.45 -8.08
N LYS A 277 -21.65 6.49 -8.47
CA LYS A 277 -21.61 5.85 -9.81
C LYS A 277 -21.62 6.86 -10.98
N THR A 278 -22.18 8.04 -10.77
CA THR A 278 -22.24 9.12 -11.78
C THR A 278 -20.92 9.88 -11.93
N SER A 279 -20.02 9.82 -10.96
CA SER A 279 -18.68 10.47 -10.99
C SER A 279 -17.55 9.54 -11.44
N THR A 280 -17.81 8.24 -11.59
CA THR A 280 -16.88 7.37 -12.31
C THR A 280 -16.86 7.80 -13.75
N LEU A 281 -15.73 8.39 -14.18
CA LEU A 281 -15.44 8.74 -15.56
C LEU A 281 -15.91 7.59 -16.45
N SER A 282 -16.80 7.89 -17.39
CA SER A 282 -17.34 6.92 -18.33
C SER A 282 -16.20 6.14 -18.96
N GLU A 283 -16.26 4.82 -18.90
CA GLU A 283 -15.39 3.88 -19.64
C GLU A 283 -15.53 4.02 -21.18
N LYS A 284 -16.03 5.17 -21.66
CA LYS A 284 -16.37 5.40 -23.08
C LYS A 284 -15.19 5.86 -23.93
N ASP A 285 -13.97 5.94 -23.40
CA ASP A 285 -12.80 6.39 -24.17
C ASP A 285 -11.78 5.29 -24.47
N SER A 286 -12.19 4.02 -24.54
CA SER A 286 -11.34 2.97 -25.11
C SER A 286 -12.01 2.36 -26.31
N THR A 287 -11.51 2.69 -27.49
CA THR A 287 -11.80 1.96 -28.73
C THR A 287 -10.81 0.81 -28.82
N ILE A 288 -11.30 -0.42 -28.85
CA ILE A 288 -10.50 -1.59 -29.21
C ILE A 288 -10.29 -1.49 -30.73
N LEU A 289 -9.03 -1.27 -31.13
CA LEU A 289 -8.59 -1.34 -32.52
C LEU A 289 -8.08 -2.75 -32.84
#